data_8c20f792b47144ca969ae6d706dc7735
#
_entry.id   8c20f792b47144ca969ae6d706dc7735
#
_cell.length_a   1.000
_cell.length_b   1.000
_cell.length_c   1.000
_cell.angle_alpha   90.00
_cell.angle_beta   90.00
_cell.angle_gamma   90.00
#
_symmetry.space_group_name_H-M   'P 1'
#
loop_
_entity.id
_entity.type
_entity.pdbx_description
1 polymer ?
#
loop_
_entity_poly.entity_id
_entity_poly.type
_entity_poly.pdbx_seq_one_letter_code
_entity_poly.pdbx_strand_id
1 'polypeptide(L)'
;METVACLICKATACRPSYYKNGHQLYRCQKCSLGFVWPRPDNLDSIYRQDYFYNRGIKKHGYTDYEQDKEPMRSVFVRYLAIFAAHTEGRTIFDVGAATGYFLDIAREQGWQTSGIEISSYAAAAASGKGHDVVCGLLPSMNFEKKISVVTMWDVLEHVDDPHLYMRAVNNLLPVGGLLAVNTVDQGSLWARVWGSRWHLIVPPEHLFYYTRKNLELLLRQNGFTIITVKKIGKRFSLAYIFTILHNWQGLRLWLILARYFQRPWW
;
A
#
# COMPACT_ATOMS: atom_id res chain seq x y z
N MET A 1 0.89 3.04 33.45
CA MET A 1 0.92 3.47 32.02
C MET A 1 1.44 2.29 31.22
N GLU A 2 0.70 1.90 30.20
CA GLU A 2 1.11 0.82 29.31
C GLU A 2 2.37 1.23 28.55
N THR A 3 3.41 0.38 28.58
CA THR A 3 4.67 0.68 27.90
C THR A 3 4.51 0.43 26.41
N VAL A 4 4.50 1.50 25.61
CA VAL A 4 4.38 1.41 24.16
C VAL A 4 5.71 0.93 23.57
N ALA A 5 5.71 -0.26 22.96
CA ALA A 5 6.88 -0.85 22.31
C ALA A 5 6.80 -0.74 20.78
N CYS A 6 7.92 -0.42 20.15
CA CYS A 6 8.04 -0.39 18.69
C CYS A 6 7.97 -1.81 18.10
N LEU A 7 7.07 -2.04 17.16
CA LEU A 7 6.90 -3.37 16.57
C LEU A 7 8.14 -3.83 15.79
N ILE A 8 8.86 -2.92 15.14
CA ILE A 8 10.00 -3.29 14.28
C ILE A 8 11.26 -3.56 15.12
N CYS A 9 11.69 -2.62 15.97
CA CYS A 9 12.97 -2.76 16.69
C CYS A 9 12.83 -3.16 18.16
N LYS A 10 11.58 -3.41 18.62
CA LYS A 10 11.21 -3.82 19.98
C LYS A 10 11.62 -2.82 21.09
N ALA A 11 12.10 -1.63 20.74
CA ALA A 11 12.45 -0.61 21.72
C ALA A 11 11.20 -0.03 22.39
N THR A 12 11.28 0.22 23.70
CA THR A 12 10.21 0.85 24.51
C THR A 12 10.31 2.38 24.53
N ALA A 13 11.41 2.95 24.02
CA ALA A 13 11.61 4.39 23.90
C ALA A 13 10.75 4.97 22.76
N CYS A 14 9.42 4.95 22.92
CA CYS A 14 8.46 5.53 22.00
C CYS A 14 7.81 6.76 22.63
N ARG A 15 7.65 7.84 21.84
CA ARG A 15 7.05 9.10 22.32
C ARG A 15 5.86 9.49 21.45
N PRO A 16 4.81 10.09 22.03
CA PRO A 16 3.75 10.72 21.28
C PRO A 16 4.33 11.74 20.26
N SER A 17 3.82 11.77 19.04
CA SER A 17 4.28 12.68 17.99
C SER A 17 3.16 13.56 17.46
N TYR A 18 2.11 12.98 16.88
CA TYR A 18 0.98 13.70 16.32
C TYR A 18 -0.34 13.13 16.83
N TYR A 19 -1.35 14.02 16.90
CA TYR A 19 -2.75 13.59 17.06
C TYR A 19 -3.53 14.01 15.82
N LYS A 20 -4.19 13.07 15.16
CA LYS A 20 -4.93 13.33 13.92
C LYS A 20 -6.11 12.35 13.76
N ASN A 21 -7.23 12.85 13.27
CA ASN A 21 -8.46 12.06 13.03
C ASN A 21 -8.90 11.22 14.23
N GLY A 22 -8.72 11.71 15.47
CA GLY A 22 -9.08 10.97 16.68
C GLY A 22 -8.03 9.96 17.16
N HIS A 23 -6.88 9.83 16.49
CA HIS A 23 -5.83 8.84 16.79
C HIS A 23 -4.52 9.51 17.21
N GLN A 24 -3.87 8.92 18.22
CA GLN A 24 -2.53 9.31 18.65
C GLN A 24 -1.48 8.54 17.88
N LEU A 25 -0.54 9.27 17.27
CA LEU A 25 0.64 8.69 16.63
C LEU A 25 1.81 8.75 17.59
N TYR A 26 2.60 7.68 17.59
CA TYR A 26 3.86 7.57 18.33
C TYR A 26 5.04 7.51 17.36
N ARG A 27 6.21 7.90 17.85
CA ARG A 27 7.47 7.74 17.13
C ARG A 27 8.50 7.02 17.98
N CYS A 28 9.06 5.95 17.43
CA CYS A 28 10.17 5.23 18.06
C CYS A 28 11.44 6.07 17.99
N GLN A 29 12.07 6.29 19.14
CA GLN A 29 13.30 7.08 19.23
C GLN A 29 14.54 6.32 18.71
N LYS A 30 14.48 4.98 18.62
CA LYS A 30 15.59 4.13 18.16
C LYS A 30 15.60 3.98 16.64
N CYS A 31 14.47 3.60 16.01
CA CYS A 31 14.43 3.34 14.57
C CYS A 31 13.63 4.37 13.76
N SER A 32 13.03 5.36 14.42
CA SER A 32 12.22 6.42 13.83
C SER A 32 10.93 5.95 13.14
N LEU A 33 10.44 4.74 13.40
CA LEU A 33 9.13 4.30 12.93
C LEU A 33 8.05 5.20 13.53
N GLY A 34 7.18 5.75 12.70
CA GLY A 34 5.92 6.33 13.14
C GLY A 34 4.83 5.26 13.15
N PHE A 35 3.94 5.27 14.14
CA PHE A 35 2.83 4.31 14.20
C PHE A 35 1.67 4.83 15.05
N VAL A 36 0.47 4.32 14.78
CA VAL A 36 -0.74 4.61 15.55
C VAL A 36 -0.80 3.72 16.79
N TRP A 37 -1.12 4.32 17.95
CA TRP A 37 -1.34 3.61 19.20
C TRP A 37 -2.34 4.37 20.11
N PRO A 38 -3.31 3.68 20.80
CA PRO A 38 -3.65 2.28 20.60
C PRO A 38 -4.08 1.99 19.15
N ARG A 39 -4.00 0.71 18.76
CA ARG A 39 -4.45 0.32 17.42
C ARG A 39 -5.95 0.44 17.32
N PRO A 40 -6.48 0.93 16.20
CA PRO A 40 -7.90 0.94 15.96
C PRO A 40 -8.48 -0.46 15.85
N ASP A 41 -9.66 -0.68 16.42
CA ASP A 41 -10.45 -1.86 16.18
C ASP A 41 -11.15 -1.78 14.80
N ASN A 42 -11.51 -2.91 14.20
CA ASN A 42 -12.30 -3.00 12.96
C ASN A 42 -11.68 -2.35 11.71
N LEU A 43 -10.41 -2.61 11.44
CA LEU A 43 -9.72 -2.13 10.22
C LEU A 43 -10.40 -2.61 8.93
N ASP A 44 -11.03 -3.79 8.95
CA ASP A 44 -11.74 -4.37 7.79
C ASP A 44 -12.88 -3.50 7.28
N SER A 45 -13.47 -2.70 8.18
CA SER A 45 -14.58 -1.80 7.83
C SER A 45 -14.16 -0.65 6.90
N ILE A 46 -12.87 -0.37 6.77
CA ILE A 46 -12.32 0.70 5.93
C ILE A 46 -12.42 0.34 4.45
N TYR A 47 -12.20 -0.94 4.10
CA TYR A 47 -12.05 -1.41 2.71
C TYR A 47 -13.34 -1.94 2.09
N ARG A 48 -14.46 -1.20 2.24
CA ARG A 48 -15.74 -1.51 1.60
C ARG A 48 -15.75 -1.05 0.15
N GLN A 49 -16.80 -1.42 -0.59
CA GLN A 49 -16.99 -1.05 -2.01
C GLN A 49 -16.77 0.44 -2.27
N ASP A 50 -17.23 1.30 -1.40
CA ASP A 50 -17.14 2.75 -1.53
C ASP A 50 -15.71 3.32 -1.34
N TYR A 51 -14.75 2.50 -0.90
CA TYR A 51 -13.32 2.83 -0.95
C TYR A 51 -12.77 2.78 -2.38
N PHE A 52 -13.20 1.79 -3.18
CA PHE A 52 -12.69 1.55 -4.53
C PHE A 52 -13.46 2.31 -5.61
N TYR A 53 -14.74 2.57 -5.38
CA TYR A 53 -15.60 3.24 -6.35
C TYR A 53 -16.59 4.17 -5.66
N ASN A 54 -16.35 5.48 -5.80
CA ASN A 54 -17.18 6.49 -5.17
C ASN A 54 -17.42 7.70 -6.07
N ARG A 55 -18.61 7.85 -6.62
CA ARG A 55 -19.03 9.05 -7.37
C ARG A 55 -19.31 10.26 -6.49
N GLY A 56 -19.23 10.14 -5.16
CA GLY A 56 -19.46 11.20 -4.19
C GLY A 56 -18.17 11.77 -3.60
N ILE A 57 -18.26 12.97 -2.98
CA ILE A 57 -17.14 13.60 -2.29
C ILE A 57 -17.01 12.94 -0.91
N LYS A 58 -16.16 11.94 -0.78
CA LYS A 58 -15.76 11.40 0.51
C LYS A 58 -14.30 11.77 0.82
N LYS A 59 -13.98 11.82 2.11
CA LYS A 59 -12.64 12.15 2.59
C LYS A 59 -11.59 11.07 2.26
N HIS A 60 -12.01 9.83 1.90
CA HIS A 60 -11.16 8.65 1.79
C HIS A 60 -11.54 7.79 0.58
N GLY A 61 -10.55 7.08 -0.01
CA GLY A 61 -10.72 6.17 -1.14
C GLY A 61 -10.53 6.82 -2.52
N TYR A 62 -10.87 6.06 -3.55
CA TYR A 62 -10.72 6.44 -4.95
C TYR A 62 -12.06 6.85 -5.57
N THR A 63 -12.03 7.73 -6.58
CA THR A 63 -13.23 8.05 -7.37
C THR A 63 -13.57 6.90 -8.31
N ASP A 64 -12.56 6.41 -9.02
CA ASP A 64 -12.54 5.19 -9.81
C ASP A 64 -11.12 4.63 -9.71
N TYR A 65 -10.96 3.49 -9.05
CA TYR A 65 -9.65 2.93 -8.75
C TYR A 65 -8.80 2.71 -10.01
N GLU A 66 -9.40 2.19 -11.06
CA GLU A 66 -8.66 1.84 -12.29
C GLU A 66 -8.23 3.09 -13.06
N GLN A 67 -9.14 4.04 -13.23
CA GLN A 67 -8.81 5.32 -13.88
C GLN A 67 -7.75 6.10 -13.10
N ASP A 68 -7.85 6.11 -11.78
CA ASP A 68 -6.87 6.80 -10.92
C ASP A 68 -5.49 6.12 -10.93
N LYS A 69 -5.44 4.80 -11.21
CA LYS A 69 -4.19 4.03 -11.33
C LYS A 69 -3.61 4.00 -12.75
N GLU A 70 -4.38 4.35 -13.80
CA GLU A 70 -3.90 4.34 -15.20
C GLU A 70 -2.57 5.10 -15.40
N PRO A 71 -2.32 6.27 -14.78
CA PRO A 71 -1.03 6.93 -14.89
C PRO A 71 0.17 6.11 -14.38
N MET A 72 -0.08 5.07 -13.56
CA MET A 72 0.94 4.16 -13.04
C MET A 72 1.29 3.01 -13.99
N ARG A 73 0.49 2.76 -15.04
CA ARG A 73 0.68 1.64 -15.97
C ARG A 73 2.13 1.50 -16.46
N SER A 74 2.71 2.58 -16.96
CA SER A 74 4.09 2.57 -17.46
C SER A 74 5.13 2.27 -16.36
N VAL A 75 4.83 2.58 -15.11
CA VAL A 75 5.67 2.28 -13.95
C VAL A 75 5.59 0.78 -13.64
N PHE A 76 4.40 0.20 -13.64
CA PHE A 76 4.19 -1.24 -13.42
C PHE A 76 4.85 -2.08 -14.52
N VAL A 77 4.69 -1.73 -15.80
CA VAL A 77 5.38 -2.40 -16.92
C VAL A 77 6.89 -2.41 -16.71
N ARG A 78 7.47 -1.28 -16.29
CA ARG A 78 8.92 -1.21 -16.01
C ARG A 78 9.32 -2.10 -14.83
N TYR A 79 8.50 -2.22 -13.78
CA TYR A 79 8.80 -3.13 -12.66
C TYR A 79 8.69 -4.58 -13.08
N LEU A 80 7.67 -4.96 -13.86
CA LEU A 80 7.53 -6.32 -14.39
C LEU A 80 8.74 -6.72 -15.25
N ALA A 81 9.28 -5.78 -16.05
CA ALA A 81 10.52 -6.02 -16.79
C ALA A 81 11.75 -6.23 -15.86
N ILE A 82 11.83 -5.47 -14.74
CA ILE A 82 12.88 -5.68 -13.73
C ILE A 82 12.71 -7.06 -13.08
N PHE A 83 11.49 -7.46 -12.70
CA PHE A 83 11.24 -8.77 -12.11
C PHE A 83 11.64 -9.88 -13.09
N ALA A 84 11.27 -9.74 -14.37
CA ALA A 84 11.62 -10.67 -15.42
C ALA A 84 13.12 -10.85 -15.61
N ALA A 85 13.92 -9.83 -15.32
CA ALA A 85 15.37 -9.89 -15.39
C ALA A 85 16.04 -10.54 -14.15
N HIS A 86 15.30 -10.70 -13.04
CA HIS A 86 15.83 -11.22 -11.78
C HIS A 86 15.23 -12.58 -11.38
N THR A 87 14.30 -13.13 -12.15
CA THR A 87 13.70 -14.45 -11.90
C THR A 87 13.41 -15.19 -13.21
N GLU A 88 13.63 -16.50 -13.22
CA GLU A 88 13.27 -17.37 -14.34
C GLU A 88 11.78 -17.67 -14.38
N GLY A 89 11.13 -17.70 -13.21
CA GLY A 89 9.71 -17.96 -13.09
C GLY A 89 8.85 -16.77 -13.57
N ARG A 90 7.60 -17.08 -13.94
CA ARG A 90 6.60 -16.09 -14.39
C ARG A 90 5.32 -16.17 -13.58
N THR A 91 5.42 -16.50 -12.30
CA THR A 91 4.29 -16.50 -11.36
C THR A 91 4.38 -15.28 -10.44
N ILE A 92 3.32 -14.52 -10.34
CA ILE A 92 3.24 -13.34 -9.48
C ILE A 92 2.05 -13.45 -8.52
N PHE A 93 2.26 -13.06 -7.27
CA PHE A 93 1.23 -12.99 -6.24
C PHE A 93 1.18 -11.58 -5.67
N ASP A 94 0.03 -10.92 -5.81
CA ASP A 94 -0.16 -9.55 -5.31
C ASP A 94 -0.93 -9.55 -3.99
N VAL A 95 -0.33 -9.04 -2.94
CA VAL A 95 -0.95 -8.85 -1.63
C VAL A 95 -1.63 -7.48 -1.63
N GLY A 96 -2.96 -7.47 -1.41
CA GLY A 96 -3.77 -6.29 -1.60
C GLY A 96 -4.04 -6.03 -3.08
N ALA A 97 -4.49 -7.07 -3.80
CA ALA A 97 -4.66 -7.03 -5.25
C ALA A 97 -5.73 -6.02 -5.74
N ALA A 98 -6.53 -5.46 -4.84
CA ALA A 98 -7.62 -4.55 -5.14
C ALA A 98 -8.53 -5.12 -6.25
N THR A 99 -8.92 -4.31 -7.24
CA THR A 99 -9.74 -4.77 -8.39
C THR A 99 -8.94 -5.51 -9.48
N GLY A 100 -7.67 -5.87 -9.21
CA GLY A 100 -6.82 -6.62 -10.13
C GLY A 100 -6.13 -5.77 -11.21
N TYR A 101 -6.14 -4.44 -11.13
CA TYR A 101 -5.54 -3.56 -12.14
C TYR A 101 -4.05 -3.86 -12.42
N PHE A 102 -3.24 -4.06 -11.36
CA PHE A 102 -1.84 -4.45 -11.52
C PHE A 102 -1.71 -5.86 -12.12
N LEU A 103 -2.58 -6.79 -11.73
CA LEU A 103 -2.60 -8.16 -12.24
C LEU A 103 -2.98 -8.20 -13.72
N ASP A 104 -3.87 -7.32 -14.20
CA ASP A 104 -4.17 -7.17 -15.63
C ASP A 104 -2.91 -6.84 -16.42
N ILE A 105 -2.13 -5.85 -15.97
CA ILE A 105 -0.87 -5.46 -16.60
C ILE A 105 0.15 -6.59 -16.54
N ALA A 106 0.24 -7.30 -15.42
CA ALA A 106 1.14 -8.43 -15.26
C ALA A 106 0.79 -9.56 -16.25
N ARG A 107 -0.50 -9.89 -16.40
CA ARG A 107 -0.98 -10.90 -17.36
C ARG A 107 -0.66 -10.53 -18.79
N GLU A 108 -0.84 -9.26 -19.18
CA GLU A 108 -0.46 -8.74 -20.51
C GLU A 108 1.06 -8.88 -20.78
N GLN A 109 1.88 -8.86 -19.73
CA GLN A 109 3.34 -9.07 -19.80
C GLN A 109 3.73 -10.55 -19.66
N GLY A 110 2.77 -11.48 -19.76
CA GLY A 110 3.01 -12.92 -19.74
C GLY A 110 3.20 -13.55 -18.36
N TRP A 111 2.77 -12.88 -17.27
CA TRP A 111 2.79 -13.45 -15.93
C TRP A 111 1.53 -14.26 -15.62
N GLN A 112 1.69 -15.37 -14.92
CA GLN A 112 0.59 -16.06 -14.26
C GLN A 112 0.26 -15.31 -12.97
N THR A 113 -0.97 -14.84 -12.86
CA THR A 113 -1.39 -13.89 -11.84
C THR A 113 -2.25 -14.56 -10.76
N SER A 114 -1.92 -14.28 -9.52
CA SER A 114 -2.71 -14.64 -8.35
C SER A 114 -2.58 -13.55 -7.28
N GLY A 115 -3.41 -13.59 -6.26
CA GLY A 115 -3.33 -12.60 -5.20
C GLY A 115 -4.31 -12.82 -4.06
N ILE A 116 -4.26 -11.92 -3.11
CA ILE A 116 -5.18 -11.86 -1.98
C ILE A 116 -5.64 -10.43 -1.75
N GLU A 117 -6.92 -10.27 -1.41
CA GLU A 117 -7.53 -8.97 -1.16
C GLU A 117 -8.53 -9.08 0.00
N ILE A 118 -8.47 -8.13 0.94
CA ILE A 118 -9.35 -8.13 2.13
C ILE A 118 -10.80 -7.76 1.77
N SER A 119 -10.99 -6.88 0.80
CA SER A 119 -12.29 -6.45 0.33
C SER A 119 -12.96 -7.52 -0.53
N SER A 120 -14.08 -8.05 -0.07
CA SER A 120 -14.86 -9.02 -0.86
C SER A 120 -15.32 -8.45 -2.21
N TYR A 121 -15.66 -7.17 -2.26
CA TYR A 121 -16.01 -6.47 -3.50
C TYR A 121 -14.84 -6.43 -4.48
N ALA A 122 -13.66 -6.01 -4.04
CA ALA A 122 -12.50 -5.89 -4.90
C ALA A 122 -11.95 -7.26 -5.33
N ALA A 123 -11.92 -8.24 -4.41
CA ALA A 123 -11.54 -9.61 -4.72
C ALA A 123 -12.47 -10.22 -5.79
N ALA A 124 -13.80 -10.03 -5.65
CA ALA A 124 -14.77 -10.50 -6.66
C ALA A 124 -14.57 -9.81 -8.02
N ALA A 125 -14.25 -8.50 -8.03
CA ALA A 125 -13.95 -7.77 -9.26
C ALA A 125 -12.70 -8.31 -9.96
N ALA A 126 -11.62 -8.56 -9.19
CA ALA A 126 -10.38 -9.16 -9.73
C ALA A 126 -10.61 -10.58 -10.25
N SER A 127 -11.34 -11.42 -9.50
CA SER A 127 -11.69 -12.78 -9.93
C SER A 127 -12.58 -12.78 -11.17
N GLY A 128 -13.51 -11.81 -11.30
CA GLY A 128 -14.34 -11.63 -12.47
C GLY A 128 -13.54 -11.29 -13.76
N LYS A 129 -12.32 -10.77 -13.61
CA LYS A 129 -11.38 -10.55 -14.72
C LYS A 129 -10.52 -11.78 -15.03
N GLY A 130 -10.71 -12.90 -14.32
CA GLY A 130 -10.01 -14.17 -14.52
C GLY A 130 -8.69 -14.29 -13.76
N HIS A 131 -8.46 -13.47 -12.72
CA HIS A 131 -7.32 -13.65 -11.82
C HIS A 131 -7.66 -14.60 -10.68
N ASP A 132 -6.66 -15.38 -10.22
CA ASP A 132 -6.78 -16.27 -9.05
C ASP A 132 -6.62 -15.45 -7.76
N VAL A 133 -7.65 -14.69 -7.40
CA VAL A 133 -7.63 -13.81 -6.21
C VAL A 133 -8.55 -14.33 -5.13
N VAL A 134 -7.99 -14.54 -3.93
CA VAL A 134 -8.72 -15.02 -2.75
C VAL A 134 -9.10 -13.82 -1.87
N CYS A 135 -10.32 -13.83 -1.33
CA CYS A 135 -10.73 -12.85 -0.33
C CYS A 135 -10.22 -13.25 1.06
N GLY A 136 -9.42 -12.41 1.71
CA GLY A 136 -8.90 -12.66 3.04
C GLY A 136 -7.61 -11.92 3.39
N LEU A 137 -6.97 -12.34 4.47
CA LEU A 137 -5.71 -11.82 4.97
C LEU A 137 -4.58 -12.84 4.74
N LEU A 138 -3.46 -12.40 4.20
CA LEU A 138 -2.34 -13.26 3.86
C LEU A 138 -1.86 -14.17 5.01
N PRO A 139 -1.71 -13.70 6.26
CA PRO A 139 -1.21 -14.53 7.35
C PRO A 139 -2.10 -15.73 7.73
N SER A 140 -3.37 -15.70 7.36
CA SER A 140 -4.34 -16.77 7.65
C SER A 140 -4.48 -17.80 6.54
N MET A 141 -3.72 -17.67 5.45
CA MET A 141 -3.83 -18.50 4.26
C MET A 141 -2.61 -19.40 4.07
N ASN A 142 -2.84 -20.63 3.66
CA ASN A 142 -1.79 -21.56 3.21
C ASN A 142 -1.83 -21.67 1.69
N PHE A 143 -0.70 -21.44 1.05
CA PHE A 143 -0.55 -21.57 -0.40
C PHE A 143 0.47 -22.66 -0.69
N GLU A 144 0.10 -23.60 -1.57
CA GLU A 144 0.99 -24.69 -2.00
C GLU A 144 1.84 -24.33 -3.22
N LYS A 145 1.48 -23.26 -3.92
CA LYS A 145 2.16 -22.84 -5.17
C LYS A 145 3.47 -22.13 -4.87
N LYS A 146 4.52 -22.47 -5.61
CA LYS A 146 5.77 -21.71 -5.62
C LYS A 146 5.56 -20.41 -6.40
N ILE A 147 5.74 -19.27 -5.74
CA ILE A 147 5.56 -17.94 -6.32
C ILE A 147 6.93 -17.34 -6.61
N SER A 148 7.17 -16.90 -7.84
CA SER A 148 8.46 -16.30 -8.24
C SER A 148 8.60 -14.87 -7.72
N VAL A 149 7.49 -14.12 -7.70
CA VAL A 149 7.45 -12.72 -7.27
C VAL A 149 6.23 -12.48 -6.40
N VAL A 150 6.42 -11.91 -5.22
CA VAL A 150 5.34 -11.35 -4.41
C VAL A 150 5.42 -9.83 -4.48
N THR A 151 4.28 -9.18 -4.67
CA THR A 151 4.16 -7.71 -4.69
C THR A 151 3.26 -7.22 -3.56
N MET A 152 3.56 -6.02 -3.03
CA MET A 152 2.75 -5.31 -2.04
C MET A 152 2.77 -3.82 -2.39
N TRP A 153 1.72 -3.34 -3.05
CA TRP A 153 1.61 -1.95 -3.50
C TRP A 153 0.74 -1.14 -2.55
N ASP A 154 1.37 -0.29 -1.73
CA ASP A 154 0.67 0.53 -0.73
C ASP A 154 -0.18 -0.33 0.24
N VAL A 155 0.41 -1.40 0.78
CA VAL A 155 -0.26 -2.34 1.71
C VAL A 155 0.41 -2.33 3.08
N LEU A 156 1.74 -2.27 3.13
CA LEU A 156 2.50 -2.51 4.36
C LEU A 156 2.22 -1.47 5.46
N GLU A 157 1.81 -0.27 5.11
CA GLU A 157 1.38 0.77 6.04
C GLU A 157 0.02 0.50 6.71
N HIS A 158 -0.77 -0.41 6.15
CA HIS A 158 -2.14 -0.71 6.59
C HIS A 158 -2.24 -1.98 7.45
N VAL A 159 -1.24 -2.86 7.39
CA VAL A 159 -1.29 -4.15 8.09
C VAL A 159 -1.19 -3.99 9.61
N ASP A 160 -1.79 -4.90 10.36
CA ASP A 160 -1.76 -4.90 11.82
C ASP A 160 -0.42 -5.36 12.40
N ASP A 161 0.19 -6.42 11.86
CA ASP A 161 1.53 -6.90 12.24
C ASP A 161 2.43 -7.07 11.00
N PRO A 162 3.33 -6.11 10.74
CA PRO A 162 4.25 -6.18 9.61
C PRO A 162 5.17 -7.40 9.61
N HIS A 163 5.56 -7.90 10.80
CA HIS A 163 6.39 -9.11 10.87
C HIS A 163 5.63 -10.36 10.48
N LEU A 164 4.36 -10.46 10.87
CA LEU A 164 3.51 -11.57 10.51
C LEU A 164 3.33 -11.65 9.00
N TYR A 165 3.08 -10.50 8.35
CA TYR A 165 2.98 -10.42 6.89
C TYR A 165 4.30 -10.76 6.20
N MET A 166 5.43 -10.25 6.68
CA MET A 166 6.73 -10.56 6.07
C MET A 166 7.10 -12.03 6.21
N ARG A 167 6.76 -12.69 7.31
CA ARG A 167 6.93 -14.14 7.46
C ARG A 167 6.05 -14.93 6.49
N ALA A 168 4.77 -14.53 6.36
CA ALA A 168 3.87 -15.17 5.41
C ALA A 168 4.36 -15.02 3.96
N VAL A 169 4.85 -13.83 3.57
CA VAL A 169 5.47 -13.60 2.26
C VAL A 169 6.72 -14.44 2.07
N ASN A 170 7.58 -14.57 3.08
CA ASN A 170 8.80 -15.39 3.01
C ASN A 170 8.45 -16.87 2.76
N ASN A 171 7.38 -17.38 3.38
CA ASN A 171 6.91 -18.76 3.18
C ASN A 171 6.36 -19.03 1.78
N LEU A 172 5.83 -18.01 1.09
CA LEU A 172 5.35 -18.12 -0.29
C LEU A 172 6.47 -18.20 -1.32
N LEU A 173 7.60 -17.56 -1.03
CA LEU A 173 8.72 -17.42 -1.95
C LEU A 173 9.69 -18.60 -1.82
N PRO A 174 10.18 -19.17 -2.93
CA PRO A 174 11.35 -20.05 -2.89
C PRO A 174 12.61 -19.24 -2.56
N VAL A 175 13.69 -19.93 -2.21
CA VAL A 175 15.01 -19.30 -2.12
C VAL A 175 15.34 -18.62 -3.46
N GLY A 176 15.71 -17.35 -3.42
CA GLY A 176 15.94 -16.52 -4.62
C GLY A 176 14.68 -15.90 -5.22
N GLY A 177 13.51 -16.16 -4.65
CA GLY A 177 12.25 -15.47 -5.02
C GLY A 177 12.29 -13.98 -4.67
N LEU A 178 11.50 -13.18 -5.35
CA LEU A 178 11.52 -11.71 -5.23
C LEU A 178 10.34 -11.19 -4.43
N LEU A 179 10.60 -10.25 -3.54
CA LEU A 179 9.60 -9.38 -2.93
C LEU A 179 9.77 -7.96 -3.44
N ALA A 180 8.72 -7.39 -4.02
CA ALA A 180 8.64 -5.97 -4.34
C ALA A 180 7.60 -5.30 -3.43
N VAL A 181 8.05 -4.37 -2.60
CA VAL A 181 7.19 -3.64 -1.68
C VAL A 181 7.39 -2.14 -1.83
N ASN A 182 6.30 -1.38 -1.90
CA ASN A 182 6.33 0.05 -1.72
C ASN A 182 5.44 0.47 -0.56
N THR A 183 5.77 1.57 0.06
CA THR A 183 5.01 2.16 1.17
C THR A 183 5.37 3.64 1.33
N VAL A 184 4.70 4.32 2.23
CA VAL A 184 4.94 5.73 2.54
C VAL A 184 6.32 5.94 3.17
N ASP A 185 7.07 6.98 2.72
CA ASP A 185 8.37 7.35 3.28
C ASP A 185 8.26 8.61 4.16
N GLN A 186 8.11 8.40 5.47
CA GLN A 186 8.13 9.49 6.47
C GLN A 186 9.51 10.18 6.57
N GLY A 187 10.57 9.53 6.08
CA GLY A 187 11.92 10.10 6.01
C GLY A 187 12.11 11.08 4.85
N SER A 188 11.16 11.19 3.93
CA SER A 188 11.23 12.09 2.77
C SER A 188 11.29 13.55 3.19
N LEU A 189 11.93 14.39 2.36
CA LEU A 189 11.98 15.83 2.60
C LEU A 189 10.57 16.43 2.69
N TRP A 190 9.66 15.98 1.84
CA TRP A 190 8.27 16.42 1.82
C TRP A 190 7.55 16.11 3.15
N ALA A 191 7.65 14.88 3.66
CA ALA A 191 7.08 14.52 4.96
C ALA A 191 7.67 15.35 6.11
N ARG A 192 8.98 15.66 6.06
CA ARG A 192 9.66 16.47 7.10
C ARG A 192 9.21 17.92 7.08
N VAL A 193 9.05 18.54 5.90
CA VAL A 193 8.59 19.93 5.74
C VAL A 193 7.15 20.08 6.22
N TRP A 194 6.26 19.17 5.84
CA TRP A 194 4.84 19.28 6.17
C TRP A 194 4.47 18.72 7.55
N GLY A 195 5.33 17.89 8.15
CA GLY A 195 5.12 17.34 9.50
C GLY A 195 3.72 16.70 9.66
N SER A 196 2.96 17.13 10.66
CA SER A 196 1.58 16.64 10.90
C SER A 196 0.59 16.94 9.76
N ARG A 197 0.89 17.94 8.92
CA ARG A 197 0.07 18.30 7.75
C ARG A 197 0.38 17.47 6.52
N TRP A 198 1.37 16.58 6.57
CA TRP A 198 1.67 15.69 5.44
C TRP A 198 0.43 14.86 5.08
N HIS A 199 0.02 14.93 3.81
CA HIS A 199 -1.25 14.37 3.34
C HIS A 199 -1.38 12.84 3.49
N LEU A 200 -0.24 12.13 3.61
CA LEU A 200 -0.23 10.69 3.85
C LEU A 200 -0.35 10.30 5.33
N ILE A 201 -0.42 11.26 6.28
CA ILE A 201 -0.82 10.97 7.66
C ILE A 201 -2.34 10.91 7.69
N VAL A 202 -2.90 9.70 7.54
CA VAL A 202 -4.34 9.44 7.41
C VAL A 202 -4.78 8.27 8.31
N PRO A 203 -4.61 8.38 9.64
CA PRO A 203 -5.18 7.36 10.53
C PRO A 203 -6.72 7.40 10.46
N PRO A 204 -7.41 6.26 10.60
CA PRO A 204 -6.87 4.92 10.92
C PRO A 204 -6.40 4.10 9.71
N GLU A 205 -6.46 4.62 8.47
CA GLU A 205 -6.06 3.86 7.28
C GLU A 205 -4.58 3.48 7.32
N HIS A 206 -3.68 4.46 7.55
CA HIS A 206 -2.26 4.20 7.72
C HIS A 206 -1.93 4.00 9.19
N LEU A 207 -1.52 2.78 9.54
CA LEU A 207 -1.10 2.41 10.89
C LEU A 207 0.40 2.64 11.11
N PHE A 208 1.21 2.53 10.03
CA PHE A 208 2.66 2.66 10.07
C PHE A 208 3.18 3.69 9.08
N TYR A 209 4.21 4.42 9.52
CA TYR A 209 4.90 5.43 8.74
C TYR A 209 6.37 5.07 8.71
N TYR A 210 6.78 4.44 7.64
CA TYR A 210 8.13 3.91 7.48
C TYR A 210 9.13 5.01 7.12
N THR A 211 10.39 4.74 7.43
CA THR A 211 11.55 5.34 6.78
C THR A 211 12.31 4.22 6.08
N ARG A 212 13.14 4.55 5.12
CA ARG A 212 14.01 3.56 4.46
C ARG A 212 14.72 2.65 5.49
N LYS A 213 15.31 3.23 6.54
CA LYS A 213 16.08 2.51 7.55
C LYS A 213 15.27 1.45 8.30
N ASN A 214 14.06 1.78 8.76
CA ASN A 214 13.26 0.81 9.52
C ASN A 214 12.52 -0.19 8.61
N LEU A 215 12.22 0.17 7.37
CA LEU A 215 11.73 -0.78 6.38
C LEU A 215 12.80 -1.83 6.02
N GLU A 216 14.04 -1.40 5.75
CA GLU A 216 15.15 -2.32 5.52
C GLU A 216 15.41 -3.22 6.74
N LEU A 217 15.29 -2.68 7.97
CA LEU A 217 15.41 -3.46 9.19
C LEU A 217 14.33 -4.56 9.26
N LEU A 218 13.06 -4.21 9.03
CA LEU A 218 11.94 -5.16 8.99
C LEU A 218 12.20 -6.29 7.98
N LEU A 219 12.60 -5.94 6.76
CA LEU A 219 12.85 -6.91 5.70
C LEU A 219 13.98 -7.87 6.06
N ARG A 220 15.13 -7.35 6.54
CA ARG A 220 16.27 -8.17 6.96
C ARG A 220 15.95 -9.09 8.13
N GLN A 221 15.16 -8.62 9.12
CA GLN A 221 14.72 -9.43 10.26
C GLN A 221 13.81 -10.61 9.86
N ASN A 222 13.20 -10.54 8.67
CA ASN A 222 12.32 -11.58 8.13
C ASN A 222 12.96 -12.34 6.95
N GLY A 223 14.29 -12.36 6.84
CA GLY A 223 15.04 -13.21 5.90
C GLY A 223 15.22 -12.64 4.49
N PHE A 224 14.89 -11.36 4.25
CA PHE A 224 15.07 -10.74 2.94
C PHE A 224 16.44 -10.05 2.80
N THR A 225 17.06 -10.22 1.64
CA THR A 225 18.23 -9.44 1.22
C THR A 225 17.78 -8.31 0.30
N ILE A 226 18.24 -7.09 0.58
CA ILE A 226 17.84 -5.91 -0.19
C ILE A 226 18.67 -5.85 -1.48
N ILE A 227 18.02 -5.98 -2.63
CA ILE A 227 18.67 -5.86 -3.94
C ILE A 227 18.73 -4.38 -4.35
N THR A 228 17.63 -3.67 -4.24
CA THR A 228 17.57 -2.25 -4.64
C THR A 228 16.51 -1.49 -3.84
N VAL A 229 16.76 -0.20 -3.63
CA VAL A 229 15.79 0.73 -3.05
C VAL A 229 15.72 1.95 -3.93
N LYS A 230 14.53 2.27 -4.44
CA LYS A 230 14.29 3.42 -5.31
C LYS A 230 13.14 4.26 -4.79
N LYS A 231 13.21 5.57 -4.99
CA LYS A 231 12.05 6.43 -4.79
C LYS A 231 11.13 6.27 -6.00
N ILE A 232 9.88 5.94 -5.75
CA ILE A 232 8.86 5.85 -6.78
C ILE A 232 8.12 7.18 -6.81
N GLY A 233 8.17 7.88 -7.95
CA GLY A 233 7.25 8.98 -8.21
C GLY A 233 5.88 8.40 -8.57
N LYS A 234 4.87 8.61 -7.74
CA LYS A 234 3.50 8.30 -8.12
C LYS A 234 3.05 9.29 -9.20
N ARG A 235 2.43 8.75 -10.25
CA ARG A 235 1.77 9.54 -11.28
C ARG A 235 0.28 9.56 -10.97
N PHE A 236 -0.30 10.74 -11.00
CA PHE A 236 -1.72 10.94 -10.72
C PHE A 236 -2.38 11.65 -11.89
N SER A 237 -3.66 11.37 -12.12
CA SER A 237 -4.47 12.19 -13.02
C SER A 237 -4.63 13.61 -12.44
N LEU A 238 -4.81 14.62 -13.30
CA LEU A 238 -5.09 15.99 -12.85
C LEU A 238 -6.37 16.03 -12.01
N ALA A 239 -7.39 15.25 -12.38
CA ALA A 239 -8.62 15.13 -11.62
C ALA A 239 -8.37 14.65 -10.18
N TYR A 240 -7.53 13.61 -10.01
CA TYR A 240 -7.15 13.11 -8.70
C TYR A 240 -6.36 14.15 -7.88
N ILE A 241 -5.42 14.86 -8.51
CA ILE A 241 -4.66 15.95 -7.84
C ILE A 241 -5.63 17.03 -7.31
N PHE A 242 -6.59 17.47 -8.12
CA PHE A 242 -7.55 18.47 -7.69
C PHE A 242 -8.50 17.95 -6.61
N THR A 243 -8.84 16.67 -6.60
CA THR A 243 -9.60 16.03 -5.53
C THR A 243 -8.82 16.05 -4.21
N ILE A 244 -7.53 15.71 -4.23
CA ILE A 244 -6.65 15.80 -3.05
C ILE A 244 -6.57 17.25 -2.54
N LEU A 245 -6.36 18.22 -3.43
CA LEU A 245 -6.29 19.64 -3.06
C LEU A 245 -7.59 20.14 -2.45
N HIS A 246 -8.75 19.70 -2.97
CA HIS A 246 -10.04 19.99 -2.36
C HIS A 246 -10.14 19.44 -0.93
N ASN A 247 -9.84 18.16 -0.76
CA ASN A 247 -9.89 17.49 0.55
C ASN A 247 -8.94 18.13 1.57
N TRP A 248 -7.82 18.68 1.10
CA TRP A 248 -6.82 19.33 1.94
C TRP A 248 -7.17 20.79 2.29
N GLN A 249 -7.69 21.57 1.32
CA GLN A 249 -7.91 23.01 1.47
C GLN A 249 -9.37 23.39 1.65
N GLY A 250 -10.33 22.51 1.34
CA GLY A 250 -11.77 22.76 1.41
C GLY A 250 -12.33 23.70 0.32
N LEU A 251 -11.49 24.12 -0.66
CA LEU A 251 -11.91 25.08 -1.68
C LEU A 251 -12.73 24.43 -2.78
N ARG A 252 -13.96 24.91 -3.02
CA ARG A 252 -14.87 24.41 -4.07
C ARG A 252 -14.30 24.50 -5.50
N LEU A 253 -13.40 25.43 -5.75
CA LEU A 253 -12.70 25.57 -7.03
C LEU A 253 -12.04 24.27 -7.48
N TRP A 254 -11.39 23.57 -6.56
CA TRP A 254 -10.71 22.31 -6.87
C TRP A 254 -11.66 21.20 -7.32
N LEU A 255 -12.90 21.18 -6.81
CA LEU A 255 -13.92 20.25 -7.28
C LEU A 255 -14.39 20.53 -8.70
N ILE A 256 -14.52 21.81 -9.07
CA ILE A 256 -14.90 22.21 -10.41
C ILE A 256 -13.80 21.75 -11.39
N LEU A 257 -12.53 21.99 -11.05
CA LEU A 257 -11.40 21.54 -11.86
C LEU A 257 -11.29 19.99 -11.91
N ALA A 258 -11.48 19.29 -10.80
CA ALA A 258 -11.51 17.83 -10.79
C ALA A 258 -12.56 17.28 -11.76
N ARG A 259 -13.80 17.79 -11.71
CA ARG A 259 -14.89 17.40 -12.62
C ARG A 259 -14.61 17.74 -14.09
N TYR A 260 -13.94 18.87 -14.36
CA TYR A 260 -13.56 19.27 -15.71
C TYR A 260 -12.57 18.27 -16.33
N PHE A 261 -11.56 17.84 -15.58
CA PHE A 261 -10.54 16.88 -16.03
C PHE A 261 -10.96 15.40 -15.94
N GLN A 262 -12.11 15.08 -15.36
CA GLN A 262 -12.71 13.75 -15.41
C GLN A 262 -13.50 13.48 -16.71
N ARG A 263 -13.83 14.52 -17.47
CA ARG A 263 -14.57 14.36 -18.74
C ARG A 263 -13.64 13.79 -19.79
N PRO A 264 -13.99 12.68 -20.47
CA PRO A 264 -13.25 12.23 -21.62
C PRO A 264 -13.31 13.31 -22.72
N TRP A 265 -12.16 13.64 -23.27
CA TRP A 265 -12.00 14.59 -24.38
C TRP A 265 -12.23 13.84 -25.70
N TRP A 266 -13.46 13.47 -26.01
CA TRP A 266 -13.94 13.07 -27.35
C TRP A 266 -15.29 13.63 -27.62
#